data_ea339c7e5ca92431dbe9334509a0d251
#
_entry.id   ea339c7e5ca92431dbe9334509a0d251
#
_cell.length_a   1.000
_cell.length_b   1.000
_cell.length_c   1.000
_cell.angle_alpha   90.00
_cell.angle_beta   90.00
_cell.angle_gamma   90.00
#
_symmetry.space_group_name_H-M   'P 1'
#
loop_
_entity.id
_entity.type
_entity.pdbx_description
1 polymer ?
#
loop_
_entity_poly.entity_id
_entity_poly.type
_entity_poly.pdbx_seq_one_letter_code
_entity_poly.pdbx_strand_id
1 'polypeptide(L)'
;KRRGFATFMVLWAVVLVAIVLGAIQVYALRQSVDARRQVARVRALWAARAGVEAQVAALTAATLSPDAQSPLTVQSDLEAAASGELQLARYDIQHEVPTGRLPGPADAHAKININTATREDLLLLPDMDESIADAILDWIDSDDDTREFGAESGQYLGMRYPYLPRNAPFRSIQELELVVGVRPEFVRGEDWNLNGVLDPNEDDGDASWPPENADGKLGAGWSGWLTAESEYGPGWALSGQPRLDLTSANETDLQNRLGVDASQAQAILQAQGFGIRIWDA
;
A
#
# COMPACT_ATOMS: atom_id res chain seq x y z
N LYS A 1 11.38 20.21 76.62
CA LYS A 1 10.34 19.85 75.59
C LYS A 1 10.54 20.48 74.17
N ARG A 2 11.49 21.41 73.95
CA ARG A 2 11.70 22.09 72.65
C ARG A 2 12.69 21.39 71.72
N ARG A 3 13.53 20.46 72.14
CA ARG A 3 14.57 19.77 71.35
C ARG A 3 14.00 18.70 70.37
N GLY A 4 12.90 18.04 70.73
CA GLY A 4 12.28 17.01 69.86
C GLY A 4 11.56 17.57 68.60
N PHE A 5 11.02 18.80 68.68
CA PHE A 5 10.35 19.46 67.57
C PHE A 5 11.32 19.87 66.46
N ALA A 6 12.48 20.37 66.81
CA ALA A 6 13.51 20.74 65.82
C ALA A 6 14.00 19.52 65.04
N THR A 7 14.23 18.40 65.72
CA THR A 7 14.63 17.15 65.06
C THR A 7 13.57 16.61 64.09
N PHE A 8 12.29 16.73 64.47
CA PHE A 8 11.15 16.34 63.61
C PHE A 8 11.08 17.23 62.36
N MET A 9 11.25 18.55 62.49
CA MET A 9 11.29 19.48 61.34
C MET A 9 12.44 19.17 60.37
N VAL A 10 13.62 18.84 60.90
CA VAL A 10 14.78 18.48 60.04
C VAL A 10 14.52 17.16 59.28
N LEU A 11 13.96 16.13 59.94
CA LEU A 11 13.59 14.90 59.28
C LEU A 11 12.57 15.10 58.17
N TRP A 12 11.53 15.91 58.41
CA TRP A 12 10.56 16.29 57.39
C TRP A 12 11.18 17.05 56.22
N ALA A 13 12.09 17.98 56.48
CA ALA A 13 12.80 18.70 55.44
C ALA A 13 13.65 17.75 54.56
N VAL A 14 14.34 16.80 55.18
CA VAL A 14 15.14 15.77 54.45
C VAL A 14 14.24 14.90 53.56
N VAL A 15 13.09 14.46 54.10
CA VAL A 15 12.13 13.68 53.33
C VAL A 15 11.59 14.45 52.13
N LEU A 16 11.21 15.69 52.32
CA LEU A 16 10.73 16.55 51.22
C LEU A 16 11.80 16.75 50.14
N VAL A 17 13.04 17.04 50.56
CA VAL A 17 14.17 17.16 49.60
C VAL A 17 14.37 15.83 48.83
N ALA A 18 14.32 14.70 49.50
CA ALA A 18 14.45 13.39 48.85
C ALA A 18 13.34 13.12 47.82
N ILE A 19 12.08 13.49 48.14
CA ILE A 19 10.95 13.38 47.23
C ILE A 19 11.14 14.28 46.01
N VAL A 20 11.54 15.53 46.20
CA VAL A 20 11.78 16.48 45.09
C VAL A 20 12.93 16.01 44.20
N LEU A 21 14.04 15.56 44.79
CA LEU A 21 15.15 14.98 44.01
C LEU A 21 14.73 13.72 43.21
N GLY A 22 13.95 12.83 43.83
CA GLY A 22 13.38 11.66 43.15
C GLY A 22 12.48 12.05 41.95
N ALA A 23 11.63 13.06 42.16
CA ALA A 23 10.77 13.56 41.07
C ALA A 23 11.58 14.16 39.91
N ILE A 24 12.62 14.94 40.20
CA ILE A 24 13.52 15.50 39.20
C ILE A 24 14.25 14.39 38.42
N GLN A 25 14.74 13.36 39.12
CA GLN A 25 15.39 12.22 38.44
C GLN A 25 14.45 11.50 37.50
N VAL A 26 13.23 11.20 37.95
CA VAL A 26 12.21 10.55 37.09
C VAL A 26 11.88 11.42 35.87
N TYR A 27 11.74 12.72 36.06
CA TYR A 27 11.48 13.65 34.97
C TYR A 27 12.64 13.70 33.95
N ALA A 28 13.88 13.80 34.45
CA ALA A 28 15.07 13.81 33.60
C ALA A 28 15.22 12.51 32.79
N LEU A 29 14.93 11.34 33.41
CA LEU A 29 14.94 10.07 32.72
C LEU A 29 13.88 10.02 31.59
N ARG A 30 12.65 10.45 31.86
CA ARG A 30 11.59 10.53 30.85
C ARG A 30 11.98 11.43 29.70
N GLN A 31 12.48 12.63 29.96
CA GLN A 31 12.98 13.55 28.93
C GLN A 31 14.09 12.91 28.06
N SER A 32 15.02 12.20 28.70
CA SER A 32 16.10 11.55 27.94
C SER A 32 15.60 10.42 27.02
N VAL A 33 14.59 9.66 27.46
CA VAL A 33 13.93 8.64 26.63
C VAL A 33 13.18 9.28 25.47
N ASP A 34 12.43 10.35 25.72
CA ASP A 34 11.67 11.04 24.67
C ASP A 34 12.59 11.70 23.65
N ALA A 35 13.69 12.31 24.09
CA ALA A 35 14.71 12.86 23.19
C ALA A 35 15.33 11.78 22.28
N ARG A 36 15.66 10.59 22.84
CA ARG A 36 16.16 9.46 22.05
C ARG A 36 15.14 8.96 21.02
N ARG A 37 13.85 8.88 21.42
CA ARG A 37 12.77 8.50 20.52
C ARG A 37 12.60 9.49 19.36
N GLN A 38 12.68 10.79 19.63
CA GLN A 38 12.61 11.81 18.59
C GLN A 38 13.77 11.70 17.62
N VAL A 39 15.00 11.55 18.11
CA VAL A 39 16.18 11.33 17.26
C VAL A 39 16.03 10.05 16.42
N ALA A 40 15.54 8.96 17.01
CA ALA A 40 15.31 7.70 16.29
C ALA A 40 14.27 7.88 15.18
N ARG A 41 13.17 8.61 15.43
CA ARG A 41 12.14 8.91 14.41
C ARG A 41 12.72 9.71 13.23
N VAL A 42 13.50 10.74 13.51
CA VAL A 42 14.15 11.54 12.46
C VAL A 42 15.11 10.68 11.64
N ARG A 43 15.91 9.83 12.27
CA ARG A 43 16.79 8.90 11.56
C ARG A 43 16.03 7.91 10.71
N ALA A 44 14.95 7.33 11.23
CA ALA A 44 14.08 6.41 10.48
C ALA A 44 13.46 7.10 9.25
N LEU A 45 12.98 8.36 9.40
CA LEU A 45 12.45 9.13 8.29
C LEU A 45 13.50 9.36 7.18
N TRP A 46 14.72 9.74 7.56
CA TRP A 46 15.80 9.94 6.59
C TRP A 46 16.25 8.64 5.94
N ALA A 47 16.24 7.53 6.69
CA ALA A 47 16.54 6.22 6.13
C ALA A 47 15.46 5.79 5.12
N ALA A 48 14.19 5.93 5.46
CA ALA A 48 13.08 5.64 4.54
C ALA A 48 13.18 6.49 3.26
N ARG A 49 13.44 7.80 3.39
CA ARG A 49 13.64 8.67 2.24
C ARG A 49 14.84 8.25 1.39
N ALA A 50 15.95 7.88 1.99
CA ALA A 50 17.13 7.40 1.26
C ALA A 50 16.81 6.12 0.47
N GLY A 51 15.97 5.22 1.00
CA GLY A 51 15.50 4.06 0.28
C GLY A 51 14.69 4.43 -0.96
N VAL A 52 13.73 5.36 -0.83
CA VAL A 52 12.95 5.84 -1.98
C VAL A 52 13.88 6.48 -3.05
N GLU A 53 14.80 7.32 -2.65
CA GLU A 53 15.76 7.96 -3.58
C GLU A 53 16.66 6.93 -4.26
N ALA A 54 17.05 5.85 -3.58
CA ALA A 54 17.82 4.77 -4.18
C ALA A 54 17.01 4.03 -5.27
N GLN A 55 15.72 3.76 -5.03
CA GLN A 55 14.83 3.17 -6.03
C GLN A 55 14.60 4.10 -7.24
N VAL A 56 14.37 5.38 -6.99
CA VAL A 56 14.24 6.39 -8.06
C VAL A 56 15.53 6.48 -8.89
N ALA A 57 16.71 6.41 -8.25
CA ALA A 57 17.98 6.41 -8.95
C ALA A 57 18.17 5.17 -9.84
N ALA A 58 17.79 3.98 -9.35
CA ALA A 58 17.83 2.73 -10.14
C ALA A 58 16.90 2.81 -11.36
N LEU A 59 15.64 3.24 -11.17
CA LEU A 59 14.70 3.45 -12.27
C LEU A 59 15.17 4.50 -13.28
N THR A 60 15.75 5.61 -12.79
CA THR A 60 16.29 6.67 -13.66
C THR A 60 17.46 6.17 -14.50
N ALA A 61 18.36 5.39 -13.90
CA ALA A 61 19.49 4.79 -14.63
C ALA A 61 18.98 3.83 -15.72
N ALA A 62 17.96 3.02 -15.43
CA ALA A 62 17.33 2.13 -16.40
C ALA A 62 16.69 2.92 -17.57
N THR A 63 16.03 4.04 -17.27
CA THR A 63 15.39 4.90 -18.29
C THR A 63 16.40 5.60 -19.20
N LEU A 64 17.59 5.94 -18.69
CA LEU A 64 18.65 6.59 -19.47
C LEU A 64 19.37 5.63 -20.43
N SER A 65 19.24 4.33 -20.25
CA SER A 65 19.89 3.31 -21.09
C SER A 65 18.89 2.20 -21.51
N PRO A 66 17.79 2.53 -22.16
CA PRO A 66 16.69 1.59 -22.42
C PRO A 66 17.09 0.42 -23.33
N ASP A 67 18.01 0.64 -24.26
CA ASP A 67 18.45 -0.39 -25.22
C ASP A 67 19.39 -1.46 -24.62
N ALA A 68 19.95 -1.18 -23.45
CA ALA A 68 20.94 -2.04 -22.80
C ALA A 68 20.34 -2.93 -21.71
N GLN A 69 19.07 -2.73 -21.34
CA GLN A 69 18.50 -3.39 -20.18
C GLN A 69 17.22 -4.17 -20.50
N SER A 70 17.20 -5.43 -20.11
CA SER A 70 15.97 -6.22 -20.09
C SER A 70 15.15 -5.88 -18.82
N PRO A 71 13.83 -6.14 -18.81
CA PRO A 71 13.00 -5.99 -17.60
C PRO A 71 13.56 -6.73 -16.39
N LEU A 72 14.17 -7.91 -16.59
CA LEU A 72 14.81 -8.68 -15.52
C LEU A 72 16.03 -7.99 -14.93
N THR A 73 16.81 -7.26 -15.74
CA THR A 73 17.93 -6.47 -15.25
C THR A 73 17.45 -5.30 -14.40
N VAL A 74 16.39 -4.60 -14.82
CA VAL A 74 15.78 -3.52 -14.05
C VAL A 74 15.26 -4.04 -12.71
N GLN A 75 14.58 -5.17 -12.72
CA GLN A 75 14.12 -5.81 -11.48
C GLN A 75 15.30 -6.14 -10.56
N SER A 76 16.35 -6.74 -11.07
CA SER A 76 17.56 -7.07 -10.29
C SER A 76 18.21 -5.82 -9.69
N ASP A 77 18.25 -4.70 -10.43
CA ASP A 77 18.79 -3.42 -9.95
C ASP A 77 17.90 -2.82 -8.84
N LEU A 78 16.58 -2.93 -8.97
CA LEU A 78 15.62 -2.50 -7.94
C LEU A 78 15.73 -3.36 -6.67
N GLU A 79 15.87 -4.68 -6.81
CA GLU A 79 16.11 -5.59 -5.70
C GLU A 79 17.46 -5.29 -4.99
N ALA A 80 18.51 -5.02 -5.76
CA ALA A 80 19.82 -4.65 -5.20
C ALA A 80 19.79 -3.30 -4.46
N ALA A 81 18.95 -2.36 -4.91
CA ALA A 81 18.74 -1.06 -4.28
C ALA A 81 17.69 -1.09 -3.14
N ALA A 82 17.06 -2.24 -2.89
CA ALA A 82 15.98 -2.36 -1.91
C ALA A 82 16.46 -2.22 -0.46
N SER A 83 17.72 -2.45 -0.18
CA SER A 83 18.29 -2.30 1.15
C SER A 83 19.59 -1.50 1.13
N GLY A 84 19.83 -0.75 2.20
CA GLY A 84 21.07 0.01 2.33
C GLY A 84 21.31 0.49 3.76
N GLU A 85 22.58 0.78 4.03
CA GLU A 85 23.03 1.29 5.33
C GLU A 85 23.41 2.76 5.25
N LEU A 86 22.89 3.54 6.19
CA LEU A 86 23.33 4.88 6.52
C LEU A 86 24.08 4.81 7.85
N GLN A 87 24.93 5.79 8.11
CA GLN A 87 25.84 5.81 9.25
C GLN A 87 25.24 5.36 10.61
N LEU A 88 23.95 5.57 10.84
CA LEU A 88 23.26 5.25 12.09
C LEU A 88 21.84 4.70 11.88
N ALA A 89 21.50 4.27 10.66
CA ALA A 89 20.22 3.71 10.30
C ALA A 89 20.38 2.84 9.05
N ARG A 90 19.44 1.95 8.81
CA ARG A 90 19.33 1.21 7.54
C ARG A 90 17.88 1.33 7.04
N TYR A 91 17.73 1.15 5.75
CA TYR A 91 16.40 0.97 5.13
C TYR A 91 16.32 -0.42 4.50
N ASP A 92 15.11 -0.90 4.40
CA ASP A 92 14.77 -2.16 3.76
C ASP A 92 13.39 -1.98 3.12
N ILE A 93 13.31 -2.05 1.79
CA ILE A 93 12.10 -1.91 1.01
C ILE A 93 11.65 -3.29 0.61
N GLN A 94 10.45 -3.64 0.99
CA GLN A 94 9.83 -4.93 0.71
C GLN A 94 8.37 -4.72 0.35
N HIS A 95 7.82 -5.65 -0.40
CA HIS A 95 6.39 -5.73 -0.64
C HIS A 95 5.90 -7.16 -0.43
N GLU A 96 4.66 -7.29 0.00
CA GLU A 96 4.02 -8.59 0.20
C GLU A 96 3.51 -9.14 -1.13
N VAL A 97 3.64 -10.45 -1.26
CA VAL A 97 3.05 -11.25 -2.35
C VAL A 97 2.41 -12.50 -1.73
N PRO A 98 1.50 -13.21 -2.42
CA PRO A 98 0.84 -14.38 -1.85
C PRO A 98 1.79 -15.49 -1.36
N THR A 99 3.02 -15.49 -1.85
CA THR A 99 4.07 -16.46 -1.48
C THR A 99 5.01 -15.99 -0.38
N GLY A 100 4.84 -14.75 0.14
CA GLY A 100 5.69 -14.13 1.18
C GLY A 100 6.15 -12.73 0.80
N ARG A 101 7.33 -12.31 1.30
CA ARG A 101 7.91 -10.98 1.04
C ARG A 101 8.96 -11.02 -0.05
N LEU A 102 8.89 -10.06 -0.96
CA LEU A 102 9.93 -9.83 -1.96
C LEU A 102 10.61 -8.47 -1.73
N PRO A 103 11.92 -8.37 -2.00
CA PRO A 103 12.63 -7.09 -1.93
C PRO A 103 12.23 -6.19 -3.10
N GLY A 104 12.25 -4.88 -2.85
CA GLY A 104 11.95 -3.86 -3.84
C GLY A 104 10.50 -3.33 -3.78
N PRO A 105 10.18 -2.37 -4.65
CA PRO A 105 8.85 -1.77 -4.74
C PRO A 105 7.87 -2.70 -5.45
N ALA A 106 6.58 -2.59 -5.12
CA ALA A 106 5.51 -3.19 -5.91
C ALA A 106 5.18 -2.32 -7.12
N ASP A 107 4.82 -2.96 -8.24
CA ASP A 107 4.35 -2.25 -9.43
C ASP A 107 2.86 -1.92 -9.28
N ALA A 108 2.53 -0.64 -9.18
CA ALA A 108 1.14 -0.18 -9.11
C ALA A 108 0.35 -0.50 -10.39
N HIS A 109 1.02 -0.67 -11.55
CA HIS A 109 0.36 -1.04 -12.80
C HIS A 109 0.02 -2.53 -12.88
N ALA A 110 0.51 -3.35 -11.95
CA ALA A 110 0.07 -4.74 -11.79
C ALA A 110 -1.33 -4.85 -11.17
N LYS A 111 -1.87 -3.75 -10.63
CA LYS A 111 -3.21 -3.68 -10.05
C LYS A 111 -4.21 -3.08 -11.04
N ILE A 112 -5.48 -3.44 -10.89
CA ILE A 112 -6.57 -2.87 -11.68
C ILE A 112 -6.77 -1.41 -11.25
N ASN A 113 -6.82 -0.49 -12.22
CA ASN A 113 -7.17 0.89 -11.92
C ASN A 113 -8.68 1.01 -11.72
N ILE A 114 -9.10 1.33 -10.50
CA ILE A 114 -10.51 1.49 -10.12
C ILE A 114 -11.23 2.55 -10.98
N ASN A 115 -10.51 3.57 -11.45
CA ASN A 115 -11.07 4.67 -12.24
C ASN A 115 -11.36 4.30 -13.69
N THR A 116 -10.88 3.15 -14.14
CA THR A 116 -11.06 2.65 -15.52
C THR A 116 -11.58 1.21 -15.55
N ALA A 117 -11.80 0.61 -14.38
CA ALA A 117 -12.34 -0.73 -14.24
C ALA A 117 -13.77 -0.80 -14.81
N THR A 118 -14.07 -1.87 -15.53
CA THR A 118 -15.43 -2.16 -15.97
C THR A 118 -16.22 -2.85 -14.86
N ARG A 119 -17.55 -2.92 -15.02
CA ARG A 119 -18.41 -3.67 -14.10
C ARG A 119 -17.97 -5.13 -14.02
N GLU A 120 -17.62 -5.73 -15.15
CA GLU A 120 -17.15 -7.10 -15.25
C GLU A 120 -15.83 -7.31 -14.51
N ASP A 121 -14.91 -6.34 -14.57
CA ASP A 121 -13.64 -6.38 -13.84
C ASP A 121 -13.87 -6.32 -12.33
N LEU A 122 -14.79 -5.46 -11.87
CA LEU A 122 -15.13 -5.33 -10.45
C LEU A 122 -15.76 -6.61 -9.91
N LEU A 123 -16.66 -7.24 -10.67
CA LEU A 123 -17.33 -8.49 -10.26
C LEU A 123 -16.38 -9.70 -10.13
N LEU A 124 -15.12 -9.61 -10.56
CA LEU A 124 -14.11 -10.63 -10.32
C LEU A 124 -13.49 -10.55 -8.90
N LEU A 125 -13.70 -9.43 -8.19
CA LEU A 125 -13.14 -9.25 -6.87
C LEU A 125 -13.90 -10.08 -5.82
N PRO A 126 -13.21 -10.63 -4.81
CA PRO A 126 -13.88 -11.33 -3.71
C PRO A 126 -14.93 -10.44 -3.03
N ASP A 127 -16.06 -11.03 -2.64
CA ASP A 127 -17.16 -10.33 -1.94
C ASP A 127 -17.76 -9.11 -2.67
N MET A 128 -17.43 -8.91 -3.96
CA MET A 128 -18.03 -7.89 -4.80
C MET A 128 -19.38 -8.38 -5.31
N ASP A 129 -20.43 -7.56 -5.15
CA ASP A 129 -21.72 -7.82 -5.75
C ASP A 129 -22.12 -6.71 -6.74
N GLU A 130 -23.24 -6.92 -7.44
CA GLU A 130 -23.70 -5.99 -8.48
C GLU A 130 -24.02 -4.61 -7.92
N SER A 131 -24.54 -4.53 -6.68
CA SER A 131 -24.91 -3.27 -6.05
C SER A 131 -23.68 -2.44 -5.67
N ILE A 132 -22.63 -3.09 -5.18
CA ILE A 132 -21.39 -2.40 -4.86
C ILE A 132 -20.67 -1.98 -6.14
N ALA A 133 -20.63 -2.85 -7.16
CA ALA A 133 -20.00 -2.53 -8.44
C ALA A 133 -20.68 -1.33 -9.12
N ASP A 134 -22.01 -1.32 -9.19
CA ASP A 134 -22.78 -0.20 -9.74
C ASP A 134 -22.59 1.08 -8.93
N ALA A 135 -22.57 1.01 -7.59
CA ALA A 135 -22.33 2.15 -6.72
C ALA A 135 -20.90 2.73 -6.87
N ILE A 136 -19.89 1.88 -7.13
CA ILE A 136 -18.53 2.32 -7.45
C ILE A 136 -18.50 3.09 -8.78
N LEU A 137 -19.21 2.59 -9.80
CA LEU A 137 -19.27 3.23 -11.11
C LEU A 137 -20.05 4.54 -11.07
N ASP A 138 -21.14 4.63 -10.30
CA ASP A 138 -21.88 5.88 -10.07
C ASP A 138 -21.04 6.90 -9.29
N TRP A 139 -20.19 6.45 -8.35
CA TRP A 139 -19.26 7.32 -7.64
C TRP A 139 -18.26 8.04 -8.55
N ILE A 140 -17.86 7.39 -9.65
CA ILE A 140 -16.81 7.88 -10.57
C ILE A 140 -17.39 8.79 -11.65
N ASP A 141 -18.59 8.49 -12.18
CA ASP A 141 -19.15 9.24 -13.28
C ASP A 141 -19.58 10.66 -12.87
N SER A 142 -19.94 11.49 -13.83
CA SER A 142 -20.13 12.93 -13.59
C SER A 142 -21.60 13.32 -13.53
N ASP A 143 -22.52 12.39 -13.74
CA ASP A 143 -23.95 12.65 -13.69
C ASP A 143 -24.57 12.22 -12.37
N ASP A 144 -25.90 12.19 -12.27
CA ASP A 144 -26.67 11.78 -11.07
C ASP A 144 -27.72 10.72 -11.47
N ASP A 145 -27.46 10.02 -12.59
CA ASP A 145 -28.33 8.96 -13.13
C ASP A 145 -27.93 7.61 -12.54
N THR A 146 -28.69 7.16 -11.53
CA THR A 146 -28.42 5.92 -10.80
C THR A 146 -28.49 4.69 -11.72
N ARG A 147 -27.45 3.84 -11.72
CA ARG A 147 -27.47 2.50 -12.33
C ARG A 147 -28.51 1.62 -11.64
N GLU A 148 -28.82 0.47 -12.24
CA GLU A 148 -29.90 -0.42 -11.79
C GLU A 148 -29.80 -0.77 -10.28
N PHE A 149 -28.58 -1.01 -9.77
CA PHE A 149 -28.31 -1.31 -8.36
C PHE A 149 -27.37 -0.30 -7.70
N GLY A 150 -27.10 0.82 -8.35
CA GLY A 150 -26.13 1.80 -7.93
C GLY A 150 -26.63 2.81 -6.88
N ALA A 151 -25.84 3.84 -6.64
CA ALA A 151 -26.15 4.84 -5.62
C ALA A 151 -25.64 6.23 -6.04
N GLU A 152 -26.53 7.19 -6.05
CA GLU A 152 -26.26 8.59 -6.36
C GLU A 152 -26.63 9.52 -5.19
N SER A 153 -26.55 10.82 -5.41
CA SER A 153 -26.78 11.88 -4.40
C SER A 153 -27.99 11.62 -3.50
N GLY A 154 -29.07 11.05 -4.04
CA GLY A 154 -30.27 10.75 -3.27
C GLY A 154 -30.04 9.74 -2.14
N GLN A 155 -29.29 8.69 -2.39
CA GLN A 155 -28.96 7.64 -1.41
C GLN A 155 -27.97 8.18 -0.35
N TYR A 156 -26.91 8.89 -0.76
CA TYR A 156 -25.91 9.42 0.15
C TYR A 156 -26.46 10.52 1.07
N LEU A 157 -27.36 11.39 0.58
CA LEU A 157 -28.04 12.39 1.39
C LEU A 157 -29.06 11.80 2.35
N GLY A 158 -29.57 10.60 2.07
CA GLY A 158 -30.49 9.85 2.95
C GLY A 158 -29.81 9.11 4.11
N MET A 159 -28.48 9.08 4.16
CA MET A 159 -27.73 8.38 5.21
C MET A 159 -27.81 9.08 6.57
N ARG A 160 -27.47 8.34 7.65
CA ARG A 160 -27.40 8.90 9.01
C ARG A 160 -26.43 10.10 9.12
N TYR A 161 -25.34 10.07 8.36
CA TYR A 161 -24.36 11.15 8.20
C TYR A 161 -24.32 11.52 6.72
N PRO A 162 -25.14 12.50 6.28
CA PRO A 162 -25.27 12.82 4.87
C PRO A 162 -23.99 13.40 4.28
N TYR A 163 -23.64 12.97 3.08
CA TYR A 163 -22.59 13.55 2.25
C TYR A 163 -23.00 13.39 0.77
N LEU A 164 -22.23 13.95 -0.14
CA LEU A 164 -22.44 13.80 -1.58
C LEU A 164 -21.42 12.82 -2.14
N PRO A 165 -21.78 12.01 -3.15
CA PRO A 165 -20.82 11.25 -3.92
C PRO A 165 -19.86 12.22 -4.59
N ARG A 166 -18.72 11.71 -5.00
CA ARG A 166 -17.70 12.57 -5.59
C ARG A 166 -18.02 12.99 -7.01
N ASN A 167 -18.70 12.15 -7.78
CA ASN A 167 -18.97 12.28 -9.23
C ASN A 167 -17.68 12.64 -9.98
N ALA A 168 -16.60 11.95 -9.65
CA ALA A 168 -15.25 12.12 -10.22
C ALA A 168 -14.32 10.94 -9.84
N PRO A 169 -13.21 10.74 -10.55
CA PRO A 169 -12.26 9.67 -10.28
C PRO A 169 -11.79 9.62 -8.81
N PHE A 170 -11.64 8.43 -8.27
CA PHE A 170 -11.04 8.18 -6.95
C PHE A 170 -9.62 8.77 -6.89
N ARG A 171 -9.28 9.40 -5.77
CA ARG A 171 -7.93 9.90 -5.50
C ARG A 171 -7.06 8.88 -4.76
N SER A 172 -7.69 7.97 -4.06
CA SER A 172 -7.01 6.89 -3.34
C SER A 172 -7.95 5.72 -3.16
N ILE A 173 -7.39 4.53 -2.91
CA ILE A 173 -8.19 3.33 -2.70
C ILE A 173 -9.03 3.39 -1.41
N GLN A 174 -8.58 4.15 -0.40
CA GLN A 174 -9.33 4.36 0.85
C GLN A 174 -10.67 5.06 0.64
N GLU A 175 -10.82 5.83 -0.43
CA GLU A 175 -12.06 6.54 -0.77
C GLU A 175 -13.21 5.57 -1.07
N LEU A 176 -12.91 4.31 -1.45
CA LEU A 176 -13.90 3.26 -1.60
C LEU A 176 -14.74 3.03 -0.34
N GLU A 177 -14.19 3.26 0.85
CA GLU A 177 -14.92 3.11 2.11
C GLU A 177 -16.07 4.12 2.28
N LEU A 178 -16.14 5.12 1.40
CA LEU A 178 -17.23 6.08 1.35
C LEU A 178 -18.35 5.63 0.40
N VAL A 179 -18.15 4.60 -0.42
CA VAL A 179 -19.14 4.10 -1.35
C VAL A 179 -20.18 3.25 -0.61
N VAL A 180 -21.45 3.44 -0.94
CA VAL A 180 -22.56 2.67 -0.36
C VAL A 180 -22.33 1.17 -0.56
N GLY A 181 -22.54 0.40 0.52
CA GLY A 181 -22.36 -1.06 0.50
C GLY A 181 -20.92 -1.52 0.78
N VAL A 182 -19.93 -0.67 0.58
CA VAL A 182 -18.53 -1.02 0.86
C VAL A 182 -18.27 -1.01 2.36
N ARG A 183 -17.69 -2.09 2.86
CA ARG A 183 -17.19 -2.20 4.23
C ARG A 183 -15.68 -2.08 4.26
N PRO A 184 -15.09 -1.47 5.31
CA PRO A 184 -13.64 -1.36 5.44
C PRO A 184 -12.89 -2.69 5.29
N GLU A 185 -13.49 -3.79 5.76
CA GLU A 185 -12.92 -5.14 5.69
C GLU A 185 -12.75 -5.62 4.23
N PHE A 186 -13.62 -5.20 3.31
CA PHE A 186 -13.49 -5.52 1.89
C PHE A 186 -12.27 -4.82 1.27
N VAL A 187 -12.06 -3.55 1.62
CA VAL A 187 -10.97 -2.73 1.08
C VAL A 187 -9.63 -3.12 1.69
N ARG A 188 -9.60 -3.28 3.00
CA ARG A 188 -8.37 -3.44 3.78
C ARG A 188 -7.95 -4.89 3.95
N GLY A 189 -8.92 -5.81 4.05
CA GLY A 189 -8.63 -7.17 4.51
C GLY A 189 -7.98 -7.13 5.88
N GLU A 190 -6.81 -7.75 6.00
CA GLU A 190 -5.98 -7.76 7.22
C GLU A 190 -5.05 -6.54 7.30
N ASP A 191 -4.69 -5.93 6.15
CA ASP A 191 -3.88 -4.69 6.07
C ASP A 191 -4.69 -3.47 6.53
N TRP A 192 -4.90 -3.38 7.84
CA TRP A 192 -5.80 -2.38 8.40
C TRP A 192 -5.29 -0.94 8.29
N ASN A 193 -3.98 -0.78 8.25
CA ASN A 193 -3.33 0.53 8.08
C ASN A 193 -2.97 0.86 6.62
N LEU A 194 -3.20 -0.07 5.68
CA LEU A 194 -2.94 0.04 4.24
C LEU A 194 -1.47 0.37 3.93
N ASN A 195 -0.54 -0.23 4.68
CA ASN A 195 0.88 -0.06 4.45
C ASN A 195 1.49 -1.14 3.53
N GLY A 196 0.72 -2.17 3.17
CA GLY A 196 1.14 -3.29 2.33
C GLY A 196 2.14 -4.23 2.99
N VAL A 197 2.18 -4.26 4.33
CA VAL A 197 3.10 -5.09 5.13
C VAL A 197 2.30 -5.78 6.23
N LEU A 198 2.51 -7.07 6.42
CA LEU A 198 1.91 -7.80 7.53
C LEU A 198 2.55 -7.36 8.86
N ASP A 199 1.82 -6.57 9.63
CA ASP A 199 2.24 -6.13 10.95
C ASP A 199 1.92 -7.18 12.04
N PRO A 200 2.61 -7.16 13.19
CA PRO A 200 2.35 -8.15 14.24
C PRO A 200 0.93 -8.16 14.82
N ASN A 201 0.20 -7.05 14.70
CA ASN A 201 -1.20 -6.97 15.10
C ASN A 201 -2.18 -7.37 13.98
N GLU A 202 -1.65 -7.71 12.82
CA GLU A 202 -2.37 -8.20 11.64
C GLU A 202 -2.04 -9.67 11.38
N ASP A 203 -1.39 -10.34 12.35
CA ASP A 203 -1.03 -11.78 12.35
C ASP A 203 -1.06 -12.32 13.80
N ASP A 204 -2.06 -11.92 14.59
CA ASP A 204 -2.20 -12.33 16.00
C ASP A 204 -3.56 -13.00 16.33
N GLY A 205 -4.36 -13.29 15.30
CA GLY A 205 -5.68 -13.92 15.40
C GLY A 205 -6.69 -12.97 16.05
N ASP A 206 -7.28 -13.40 17.14
CA ASP A 206 -8.26 -12.63 17.90
C ASP A 206 -7.62 -11.77 19.01
N ALA A 207 -6.28 -11.67 19.08
CA ALA A 207 -5.62 -11.00 20.21
C ALA A 207 -5.71 -9.47 20.12
N SER A 208 -5.78 -8.92 18.90
CA SER A 208 -6.07 -7.51 18.68
C SER A 208 -7.14 -7.29 17.60
N TRP A 209 -7.51 -6.04 17.37
CA TRP A 209 -8.45 -5.66 16.32
C TRP A 209 -7.70 -5.19 15.07
N PRO A 210 -8.12 -5.57 13.85
CA PRO A 210 -9.24 -6.48 13.52
C PRO A 210 -8.86 -7.94 13.76
N PRO A 211 -9.85 -8.83 14.05
CA PRO A 211 -9.59 -10.27 14.09
C PRO A 211 -9.22 -10.79 12.70
N GLU A 212 -8.23 -11.67 12.64
CA GLU A 212 -7.70 -12.24 11.41
C GLU A 212 -7.32 -13.73 11.60
N ASN A 213 -6.76 -14.38 10.58
CA ASN A 213 -6.60 -15.84 10.56
C ASN A 213 -5.26 -16.36 11.10
N ALA A 214 -4.29 -15.50 11.42
CA ALA A 214 -2.94 -15.82 11.91
C ALA A 214 -2.20 -16.84 11.03
N ASP A 215 -2.31 -16.71 9.69
CA ASP A 215 -1.68 -17.65 8.75
C ASP A 215 -0.29 -17.19 8.26
N GLY A 216 0.19 -16.04 8.73
CA GLY A 216 1.49 -15.47 8.38
C GLY A 216 1.54 -14.87 6.96
N LYS A 217 0.39 -14.57 6.36
CA LYS A 217 0.27 -13.96 5.03
C LYS A 217 -0.64 -12.76 5.10
N LEU A 218 -0.37 -11.74 4.29
CA LEU A 218 -1.19 -10.54 4.24
C LEU A 218 -2.40 -10.75 3.32
N GLY A 219 -3.56 -10.83 3.89
CA GLY A 219 -4.84 -10.77 3.19
C GLY A 219 -5.24 -9.32 2.93
N ALA A 220 -4.70 -8.68 1.89
CA ALA A 220 -4.83 -7.23 1.69
C ALA A 220 -6.21 -6.75 1.16
N GLY A 221 -7.24 -7.59 1.14
CA GLY A 221 -8.56 -7.23 0.61
C GLY A 221 -8.48 -6.67 -0.81
N TRP A 222 -9.40 -5.76 -1.17
CA TRP A 222 -9.38 -5.14 -2.50
C TRP A 222 -8.18 -4.22 -2.72
N SER A 223 -7.55 -3.68 -1.68
CA SER A 223 -6.32 -2.87 -1.80
C SER A 223 -5.15 -3.67 -2.40
N GLY A 224 -5.18 -4.99 -2.28
CA GLY A 224 -4.24 -5.89 -2.95
C GLY A 224 -4.41 -5.94 -4.47
N TRP A 225 -5.62 -5.74 -4.98
CA TRP A 225 -6.00 -5.90 -6.38
C TRP A 225 -6.24 -4.58 -7.11
N LEU A 226 -6.64 -3.53 -6.38
CA LEU A 226 -7.04 -2.24 -6.93
C LEU A 226 -6.02 -1.15 -6.62
N THR A 227 -5.96 -0.17 -7.52
CA THR A 227 -5.24 1.09 -7.31
C THR A 227 -6.04 2.25 -7.90
N ALA A 228 -5.86 3.45 -7.38
CA ALA A 228 -6.40 4.68 -7.95
C ALA A 228 -5.36 5.47 -8.76
N GLU A 229 -4.11 5.05 -8.75
CA GLU A 229 -2.96 5.86 -9.22
C GLU A 229 -2.28 5.31 -10.47
N SER A 230 -2.72 4.15 -11.02
CA SER A 230 -2.14 3.65 -12.26
C SER A 230 -2.78 4.32 -13.47
N GLU A 231 -1.96 4.80 -14.41
CA GLU A 231 -2.45 5.25 -15.70
C GLU A 231 -2.54 4.09 -16.67
N TYR A 232 -3.76 3.72 -17.08
CA TYR A 232 -4.01 2.86 -18.24
C TYR A 232 -3.88 3.72 -19.52
N GLY A 233 -2.67 3.89 -19.97
CA GLY A 233 -2.42 4.37 -21.33
C GLY A 233 -1.71 3.29 -22.13
N PRO A 234 -1.57 3.42 -23.44
CA PRO A 234 -0.59 2.64 -24.20
C PRO A 234 0.77 3.03 -23.66
N GLY A 235 1.15 2.41 -22.52
CA GLY A 235 2.40 2.72 -21.82
C GLY A 235 3.57 2.50 -22.77
N TRP A 236 4.62 3.27 -22.59
CA TRP A 236 5.86 3.09 -23.32
C TRP A 236 6.68 2.02 -22.62
N ALA A 237 7.21 1.08 -23.39
CA ALA A 237 8.23 0.16 -22.92
C ALA A 237 9.54 0.94 -22.65
N LEU A 238 10.44 0.37 -21.84
CA LEU A 238 11.78 0.94 -21.60
C LEU A 238 12.58 1.22 -22.90
N SER A 239 12.26 0.49 -23.98
CA SER A 239 12.82 0.70 -25.31
C SER A 239 12.31 1.98 -26.03
N GLY A 240 11.45 2.77 -25.42
CA GLY A 240 10.82 3.93 -26.07
C GLY A 240 9.79 3.57 -27.14
N GLN A 241 9.40 2.30 -27.25
CA GLN A 241 8.30 1.86 -28.12
C GLN A 241 6.99 1.75 -27.35
N PRO A 242 5.82 1.92 -27.97
CA PRO A 242 4.54 1.64 -27.32
C PRO A 242 4.53 0.21 -26.78
N ARG A 243 3.95 -0.03 -25.60
CA ARG A 243 3.76 -1.39 -25.08
C ARG A 243 2.96 -2.22 -26.06
N LEU A 244 3.28 -3.50 -26.14
CA LEU A 244 2.53 -4.43 -26.99
C LEU A 244 1.25 -4.81 -26.26
N ASP A 245 0.12 -4.54 -26.90
CA ASP A 245 -1.16 -5.07 -26.43
C ASP A 245 -1.23 -6.56 -26.80
N LEU A 246 -1.12 -7.39 -25.75
CA LEU A 246 -1.12 -8.85 -25.94
C LEU A 246 -2.49 -9.38 -26.38
N THR A 247 -3.58 -8.63 -26.19
CA THR A 247 -4.91 -9.08 -26.63
C THR A 247 -5.10 -8.99 -28.13
N SER A 248 -4.36 -8.10 -28.80
CA SER A 248 -4.41 -7.86 -30.24
C SER A 248 -3.12 -8.26 -30.97
N ALA A 249 -2.08 -8.67 -30.25
CA ALA A 249 -0.79 -9.03 -30.81
C ALA A 249 -0.86 -10.29 -31.70
N ASN A 250 -0.09 -10.28 -32.78
CA ASN A 250 0.11 -11.44 -33.62
C ASN A 250 1.47 -12.13 -33.35
N GLU A 251 1.71 -13.30 -33.93
CA GLU A 251 2.94 -14.07 -33.72
C GLU A 251 4.20 -13.26 -34.06
N THR A 252 4.17 -12.49 -35.15
CA THR A 252 5.29 -11.67 -35.60
C THR A 252 5.58 -10.55 -34.60
N ASP A 253 4.55 -9.91 -34.03
CA ASP A 253 4.70 -8.87 -33.01
C ASP A 253 5.32 -9.46 -31.73
N LEU A 254 4.86 -10.64 -31.31
CA LEU A 254 5.40 -11.31 -30.12
C LEU A 254 6.87 -11.67 -30.31
N GLN A 255 7.25 -12.25 -31.44
CA GLN A 255 8.65 -12.61 -31.74
C GLN A 255 9.56 -11.38 -31.80
N ASN A 256 9.15 -10.34 -32.54
CA ASN A 256 10.00 -9.17 -32.78
C ASN A 256 10.11 -8.25 -31.57
N ARG A 257 9.07 -8.15 -30.75
CA ARG A 257 9.01 -7.17 -29.65
C ARG A 257 9.32 -7.77 -28.30
N LEU A 258 9.00 -9.06 -28.08
CA LEU A 258 9.29 -9.76 -26.82
C LEU A 258 10.52 -10.67 -26.94
N GLY A 259 11.03 -10.90 -28.16
CA GLY A 259 12.18 -11.79 -28.37
C GLY A 259 11.89 -13.26 -28.09
N VAL A 260 10.62 -13.65 -28.08
CA VAL A 260 10.18 -15.04 -27.87
C VAL A 260 10.32 -15.85 -29.15
N ASP A 261 10.53 -17.16 -29.04
CA ASP A 261 10.52 -18.07 -30.19
C ASP A 261 9.10 -18.37 -30.68
N ALA A 262 8.99 -19.04 -31.86
CA ALA A 262 7.71 -19.33 -32.45
C ALA A 262 6.81 -20.21 -31.55
N SER A 263 7.40 -21.14 -30.79
CA SER A 263 6.63 -22.03 -29.93
C SER A 263 6.08 -21.27 -28.70
N GLN A 264 6.86 -20.36 -28.14
CA GLN A 264 6.45 -19.48 -27.06
C GLN A 264 5.38 -18.49 -27.53
N ALA A 265 5.56 -17.88 -28.71
CA ALA A 265 4.55 -16.99 -29.29
C ALA A 265 3.21 -17.69 -29.50
N GLN A 266 3.22 -18.94 -30.02
CA GLN A 266 2.01 -19.73 -30.20
C GLN A 266 1.36 -20.09 -28.85
N ALA A 267 2.13 -20.39 -27.81
CA ALA A 267 1.60 -20.65 -26.47
C ALA A 267 0.88 -19.41 -25.90
N ILE A 268 1.46 -18.21 -26.10
CA ILE A 268 0.83 -16.93 -25.70
C ILE A 268 -0.49 -16.73 -26.48
N LEU A 269 -0.50 -16.93 -27.78
CA LEU A 269 -1.69 -16.79 -28.60
C LEU A 269 -2.80 -17.81 -28.25
N GLN A 270 -2.42 -19.03 -27.88
CA GLN A 270 -3.37 -20.01 -27.36
C GLN A 270 -3.97 -19.58 -26.03
N ALA A 271 -3.17 -19.06 -25.11
CA ALA A 271 -3.65 -18.52 -23.84
C ALA A 271 -4.64 -17.36 -24.04
N GLN A 272 -4.39 -16.45 -24.98
CA GLN A 272 -5.34 -15.41 -25.39
C GLN A 272 -6.68 -16.00 -25.84
N GLY A 273 -6.64 -17.06 -26.66
CA GLY A 273 -7.85 -17.74 -27.20
C GLY A 273 -8.70 -18.40 -26.09
N PHE A 274 -8.13 -18.73 -24.95
CA PHE A 274 -8.85 -19.26 -23.78
C PHE A 274 -9.35 -18.18 -22.83
N GLY A 275 -9.15 -16.90 -23.14
CA GLY A 275 -9.54 -15.80 -22.28
C GLY A 275 -8.73 -15.71 -20.98
N ILE A 276 -7.61 -16.42 -20.90
CA ILE A 276 -6.69 -16.33 -19.75
C ILE A 276 -6.06 -14.93 -19.78
N ARG A 277 -6.43 -14.11 -18.83
CA ARG A 277 -5.79 -12.82 -18.63
C ARG A 277 -4.41 -13.06 -17.99
N ILE A 278 -3.37 -12.36 -18.45
CA ILE A 278 -1.96 -12.61 -18.04
C ILE A 278 -1.71 -12.39 -16.56
N TRP A 279 -2.62 -11.77 -15.84
CA TRP A 279 -2.56 -11.65 -14.38
C TRP A 279 -3.11 -12.85 -13.59
N ASP A 280 -3.55 -13.91 -14.27
CA ASP A 280 -3.99 -15.16 -13.62
C ASP A 280 -2.84 -16.19 -13.53
N ALA A 281 -1.59 -15.78 -13.80
CA ALA A 281 -0.42 -16.68 -13.85
C ALA A 281 0.58 -16.40 -12.72
#